data_07213f2e9811d081ac47ff4c99b55747
#
_entry.id   07213f2e9811d081ac47ff4c99b55747
#
_cell.length_a   1.000
_cell.length_b   1.000
_cell.length_c   1.000
_cell.angle_alpha   90.00
_cell.angle_beta   90.00
_cell.angle_gamma   90.00
#
_symmetry.space_group_name_H-M   'P 1'
#
loop_
_entity.id
_entity.type
_entity.pdbx_description
1 polymer ?
#
loop_
_entity_poly.entity_id
_entity_poly.type
_entity_poly.pdbx_seq_one_letter_code
_entity_poly.pdbx_strand_id
1 'polypeptide(L)'
;MVAVYQHGCAACSTRAHAVTGYAFAMFTNRASLIGIVLATLAAIVVAATAVSYDDSSTSVDSLMKKTPRTLSRTGYDIAPLPREKVEILAKKLTPEQYKVTQKAGTEPAFCGNLLDNHKDGEYLCVVCGLPLFSSASKFNSGTGWPSFFAPFDPDHVSYKKDDGHGMDRVEINCARCGSHLGHVFEDGPKPTGLRYCLNSAALTFHDKGTPLPLESRPVPLKTAYFAGGCFWGIEHRFHECPGVADAVSGYMNGKTENPDYEAVCSHTTGHAEAVKVTFDPNKVSYRQLLDGFFRMHDPTQLDRQGPDVGDQYRSAVFTTDDQQLAEARAYAAALQATPQFAGKKIVTVIEPARQFYPAEEYHQNYVERTGRACHAINPWPAVFAAKGEAAAKAAP
;
A
#
# COMPACT_ATOMS: atom_id res chain seq x y z
N MET A 1 19.63 5.42 -54.77
CA MET A 1 19.70 6.81 -54.31
C MET A 1 18.87 6.91 -53.03
N VAL A 2 19.55 6.90 -51.91
CA VAL A 2 18.94 6.95 -50.56
C VAL A 2 19.17 8.36 -50.04
N ALA A 3 18.10 9.11 -49.83
CA ALA A 3 18.19 10.43 -49.25
C ALA A 3 18.08 10.31 -47.72
N VAL A 4 19.16 10.64 -47.06
CA VAL A 4 19.27 10.75 -45.57
C VAL A 4 18.73 12.13 -45.19
N TYR A 5 17.63 12.18 -44.44
CA TYR A 5 17.17 13.40 -43.77
C TYR A 5 17.82 13.48 -42.38
N GLN A 6 18.85 14.31 -42.27
CA GLN A 6 19.36 14.82 -41.00
C GLN A 6 18.51 16.03 -40.59
N HIS A 7 17.79 15.89 -39.48
CA HIS A 7 17.34 17.07 -38.72
C HIS A 7 18.03 17.06 -37.37
N GLY A 8 19.00 17.98 -37.26
CA GLY A 8 19.78 18.22 -36.07
C GLY A 8 18.95 18.80 -34.95
N CYS A 9 19.05 18.19 -33.79
CA CYS A 9 18.65 18.78 -32.52
C CYS A 9 19.81 19.71 -32.05
N ALA A 10 19.64 21.01 -32.24
CA ALA A 10 20.59 22.01 -31.77
C ALA A 10 20.30 22.30 -30.29
N ALA A 11 20.97 21.65 -29.39
CA ALA A 11 21.33 22.13 -28.05
C ALA A 11 22.00 21.00 -27.21
N CYS A 12 23.18 20.59 -27.61
CA CYS A 12 24.08 19.90 -26.68
C CYS A 12 25.49 20.51 -26.85
N SER A 13 25.73 21.61 -26.11
CA SER A 13 27.01 22.28 -26.06
C SER A 13 27.87 21.63 -24.98
N THR A 14 28.93 21.00 -25.44
CA THR A 14 30.05 20.46 -24.65
C THR A 14 30.69 21.53 -23.76
N ARG A 15 30.85 21.26 -22.48
CA ARG A 15 31.89 21.86 -21.64
C ARG A 15 32.66 20.77 -20.93
N ALA A 16 33.86 20.51 -21.45
CA ALA A 16 34.93 19.84 -20.75
C ALA A 16 35.61 20.88 -19.81
N HIS A 17 35.74 20.54 -18.55
CA HIS A 17 36.70 21.22 -17.68
C HIS A 17 37.56 20.22 -16.92
N ALA A 18 38.82 20.60 -16.91
CA ALA A 18 40.03 19.89 -16.57
C ALA A 18 40.10 19.41 -15.12
N VAL A 19 40.78 18.29 -14.98
CA VAL A 19 41.31 17.71 -13.75
C VAL A 19 42.52 18.54 -13.28
N THR A 20 42.51 18.98 -12.04
CA THR A 20 43.75 19.31 -11.32
C THR A 20 43.72 18.66 -9.94
N GLY A 21 44.67 17.74 -9.73
CA GLY A 21 44.87 17.08 -8.48
C GLY A 21 45.54 18.00 -7.44
N TYR A 22 45.29 17.70 -6.16
CA TYR A 22 46.20 18.06 -5.08
C TYR A 22 46.27 16.93 -4.03
N ALA A 23 47.52 16.81 -3.52
CA ALA A 23 48.05 15.71 -2.79
C ALA A 23 47.75 15.74 -1.28
N PHE A 24 47.85 14.55 -0.70
CA PHE A 24 48.17 14.16 0.68
C PHE A 24 48.65 15.22 1.68
N ALA A 25 48.07 15.18 2.89
CA ALA A 25 48.81 15.39 4.14
C ALA A 25 48.15 14.56 5.26
N MET A 26 48.91 13.59 5.77
CA MET A 26 48.67 12.92 7.05
C MET A 26 49.02 13.86 8.20
N PHE A 27 48.21 13.91 9.24
CA PHE A 27 48.69 14.24 10.59
C PHE A 27 47.98 13.34 11.62
N THR A 28 48.84 12.55 12.28
CA THR A 28 48.56 11.83 13.52
C THR A 28 48.62 12.81 14.69
N ASN A 29 47.69 12.77 15.65
CA ASN A 29 48.11 12.73 17.06
C ASN A 29 46.95 12.34 18.04
N ARG A 30 47.45 11.81 19.17
CA ARG A 30 46.82 11.05 20.24
C ARG A 30 46.13 11.91 21.30
N ALA A 31 45.11 11.26 21.91
CA ALA A 31 44.79 11.19 23.35
C ALA A 31 44.32 12.46 24.11
N SER A 32 43.12 12.41 24.68
CA SER A 32 42.85 12.27 26.13
C SER A 32 41.37 12.54 26.49
N LEU A 33 40.78 11.58 27.09
CA LEU A 33 39.99 11.51 28.35
C LEU A 33 38.94 12.57 28.73
N ILE A 34 37.71 12.02 28.96
CA ILE A 34 36.73 12.30 30.02
C ILE A 34 35.82 13.53 29.84
N GLY A 35 34.54 13.24 29.68
CA GLY A 35 33.43 14.18 29.87
C GLY A 35 32.09 13.52 29.60
N ILE A 36 31.50 12.87 30.62
CA ILE A 36 30.14 12.35 30.59
C ILE A 36 29.19 13.55 30.57
N VAL A 37 28.40 13.69 29.50
CA VAL A 37 27.15 14.45 29.52
C VAL A 37 26.09 13.59 28.86
N LEU A 38 25.14 13.17 29.69
CA LEU A 38 23.89 12.55 29.29
C LEU A 38 23.09 13.56 28.45
N ALA A 39 22.98 13.32 27.16
CA ALA A 39 21.98 13.92 26.31
C ALA A 39 21.10 12.81 25.77
N THR A 40 19.88 12.72 26.30
CA THR A 40 18.83 11.86 25.80
C THR A 40 18.40 12.31 24.41
N LEU A 41 18.95 11.71 23.37
CA LEU A 41 18.47 11.80 22.01
C LEU A 41 17.34 10.77 21.85
N ALA A 42 16.12 11.26 21.81
CA ALA A 42 14.98 10.49 21.33
C ALA A 42 15.21 10.19 19.83
N ALA A 43 15.75 9.02 19.55
CA ALA A 43 15.83 8.49 18.19
C ALA A 43 14.41 8.07 17.78
N ILE A 44 13.77 8.92 16.97
CA ILE A 44 12.61 8.51 16.18
C ILE A 44 13.13 7.50 15.15
N VAL A 45 12.98 6.22 15.46
CA VAL A 45 13.18 5.14 14.49
C VAL A 45 12.01 5.20 13.52
N VAL A 46 12.18 5.89 12.41
CA VAL A 46 11.35 5.67 11.22
C VAL A 46 11.72 4.28 10.73
N ALA A 47 10.93 3.28 11.11
CA ALA A 47 11.01 1.97 10.53
C ALA A 47 10.64 2.09 9.05
N ALA A 48 11.63 2.16 8.19
CA ALA A 48 11.46 1.88 6.78
C ALA A 48 11.00 0.41 6.70
N THR A 49 9.72 0.19 6.48
CA THR A 49 9.19 -1.13 6.13
C THR A 49 9.78 -1.48 4.77
N ALA A 50 10.89 -2.21 4.79
CA ALA A 50 11.38 -2.87 3.60
C ALA A 50 10.29 -3.86 3.18
N VAL A 51 9.62 -3.58 2.07
CA VAL A 51 8.78 -4.56 1.40
C VAL A 51 9.72 -5.69 1.00
N SER A 52 9.62 -6.83 1.70
CA SER A 52 10.35 -8.03 1.31
C SER A 52 9.79 -8.51 -0.02
N TYR A 53 10.56 -8.35 -1.08
CA TYR A 53 10.27 -8.97 -2.36
C TYR A 53 10.60 -10.46 -2.25
N ASP A 54 9.55 -11.27 -2.32
CA ASP A 54 9.68 -12.73 -2.43
C ASP A 54 10.34 -13.07 -3.78
N ASP A 55 11.29 -14.02 -3.75
CA ASP A 55 12.13 -14.46 -4.92
C ASP A 55 11.31 -15.31 -5.93
N SER A 56 9.98 -15.31 -5.85
CA SER A 56 9.12 -15.90 -6.87
C SER A 56 9.04 -14.95 -8.08
N SER A 57 9.54 -15.36 -9.22
CA SER A 57 9.49 -14.60 -10.48
C SER A 57 8.06 -14.13 -10.77
N THR A 58 7.81 -12.85 -10.51
CA THR A 58 6.50 -12.25 -10.76
C THR A 58 6.33 -12.13 -12.28
N SER A 59 5.52 -13.00 -12.88
CA SER A 59 5.22 -12.90 -14.31
C SER A 59 4.33 -11.69 -14.58
N VAL A 60 4.49 -11.05 -15.74
CA VAL A 60 3.66 -9.90 -16.17
C VAL A 60 2.18 -10.29 -16.22
N ASP A 61 1.84 -11.53 -16.54
CA ASP A 61 0.46 -12.04 -16.51
C ASP A 61 -0.16 -12.01 -15.11
N SER A 62 0.62 -12.23 -14.06
CA SER A 62 0.14 -12.14 -12.68
C SER A 62 -0.18 -10.71 -12.27
N LEU A 63 0.53 -9.73 -12.82
CA LEU A 63 0.30 -8.31 -12.54
C LEU A 63 -1.04 -7.81 -13.08
N MET A 64 -1.52 -8.37 -14.20
CA MET A 64 -2.80 -7.98 -14.82
C MET A 64 -4.04 -8.48 -14.06
N LYS A 65 -3.90 -9.44 -13.14
CA LYS A 65 -5.00 -10.05 -12.38
C LYS A 65 -5.34 -9.35 -11.06
N LYS A 66 -4.69 -8.21 -10.76
CA LYS A 66 -4.89 -7.51 -9.48
C LYS A 66 -6.28 -6.91 -9.35
N THR A 67 -6.90 -7.08 -8.20
CA THR A 67 -8.15 -6.40 -7.82
C THR A 67 -7.89 -4.91 -7.63
N PRO A 68 -8.69 -4.01 -8.25
CA PRO A 68 -8.55 -2.58 -8.05
C PRO A 68 -8.79 -2.19 -6.58
N ARG A 69 -7.88 -1.38 -6.01
CA ARG A 69 -7.99 -0.82 -4.66
C ARG A 69 -8.22 0.70 -4.76
N THR A 70 -8.79 1.29 -3.72
CA THR A 70 -8.93 2.75 -3.59
C THR A 70 -7.87 3.36 -2.68
N LEU A 71 -7.23 2.52 -1.86
CA LEU A 71 -6.05 2.85 -1.06
C LEU A 71 -4.95 1.82 -1.34
N SER A 72 -3.73 2.31 -1.50
CA SER A 72 -2.55 1.44 -1.64
C SER A 72 -2.11 0.88 -0.28
N ARG A 73 -1.26 -0.15 -0.29
CA ARG A 73 -0.69 -0.76 0.93
C ARG A 73 0.13 0.24 1.75
N THR A 74 0.75 1.20 1.08
CA THR A 74 1.51 2.29 1.72
C THR A 74 0.64 3.49 2.11
N GLY A 75 -0.68 3.37 1.97
CA GLY A 75 -1.65 4.35 2.47
C GLY A 75 -1.91 5.53 1.54
N TYR A 76 -1.58 5.44 0.27
CA TYR A 76 -1.92 6.51 -0.69
C TYR A 76 -3.32 6.31 -1.25
N ASP A 77 -4.05 7.42 -1.44
CA ASP A 77 -5.31 7.41 -2.18
C ASP A 77 -5.01 7.17 -3.67
N ILE A 78 -5.41 6.01 -4.17
CA ILE A 78 -5.28 5.59 -5.56
C ILE A 78 -6.64 5.42 -6.25
N ALA A 79 -7.72 5.90 -5.61
CA ALA A 79 -9.04 5.89 -6.21
C ALA A 79 -8.99 6.58 -7.59
N PRO A 80 -9.57 5.97 -8.65
CA PRO A 80 -9.55 6.56 -9.97
C PRO A 80 -10.16 7.96 -9.98
N LEU A 81 -9.41 8.93 -10.50
CA LEU A 81 -9.89 10.29 -10.64
C LEU A 81 -10.96 10.38 -11.74
N PRO A 82 -12.04 11.16 -11.52
CA PRO A 82 -12.99 11.48 -12.58
C PRO A 82 -12.29 12.11 -13.79
N ARG A 83 -12.79 11.79 -14.98
CA ARG A 83 -12.19 12.24 -16.24
C ARG A 83 -12.04 13.75 -16.31
N GLU A 84 -13.05 14.49 -15.83
CA GLU A 84 -13.04 15.98 -15.82
C GLU A 84 -11.87 16.50 -14.96
N LYS A 85 -11.57 15.84 -13.84
CA LYS A 85 -10.44 16.21 -12.97
C LYS A 85 -9.10 15.94 -13.65
N VAL A 86 -8.97 14.81 -14.35
CA VAL A 86 -7.75 14.49 -15.13
C VAL A 86 -7.56 15.53 -16.24
N GLU A 87 -8.61 15.90 -16.96
CA GLU A 87 -8.57 16.93 -18.02
C GLU A 87 -8.13 18.31 -17.48
N ILE A 88 -8.60 18.69 -16.27
CA ILE A 88 -8.16 19.94 -15.62
C ILE A 88 -6.66 19.87 -15.27
N LEU A 89 -6.18 18.77 -14.73
CA LEU A 89 -4.77 18.57 -14.39
C LEU A 89 -3.91 18.57 -15.66
N ALA A 90 -4.37 17.93 -16.72
CA ALA A 90 -3.68 17.83 -18.00
C ALA A 90 -3.48 19.17 -18.72
N LYS A 91 -4.31 20.20 -18.42
CA LYS A 91 -4.12 21.56 -18.98
C LYS A 91 -2.81 22.23 -18.54
N LYS A 92 -2.18 21.74 -17.47
CA LYS A 92 -0.90 22.27 -16.95
C LYS A 92 0.32 21.63 -17.60
N LEU A 93 0.13 20.60 -18.41
CA LEU A 93 1.20 19.82 -19.03
C LEU A 93 1.79 20.55 -20.21
N THR A 94 3.08 20.31 -20.47
CA THR A 94 3.70 20.68 -21.74
C THR A 94 3.09 19.85 -22.89
N PRO A 95 3.22 20.29 -24.16
CA PRO A 95 2.72 19.50 -25.29
C PRO A 95 3.29 18.07 -25.35
N GLU A 96 4.57 17.89 -24.97
CA GLU A 96 5.21 16.58 -24.92
C GLU A 96 4.65 15.71 -23.80
N GLN A 97 4.54 16.25 -22.57
CA GLN A 97 3.94 15.55 -21.43
C GLN A 97 2.50 15.14 -21.74
N TYR A 98 1.72 16.02 -22.36
CA TYR A 98 0.35 15.72 -22.79
C TYR A 98 0.31 14.60 -23.83
N LYS A 99 1.17 14.67 -24.86
CA LYS A 99 1.27 13.64 -25.91
C LYS A 99 1.59 12.27 -25.29
N VAL A 100 2.54 12.22 -24.38
CA VAL A 100 2.95 10.97 -23.71
C VAL A 100 1.83 10.46 -22.81
N THR A 101 1.35 11.27 -21.86
CA THR A 101 0.47 10.79 -20.78
C THR A 101 -0.99 10.63 -21.22
N GLN A 102 -1.50 11.47 -22.15
CA GLN A 102 -2.92 11.49 -22.54
C GLN A 102 -3.19 10.87 -23.92
N LYS A 103 -2.14 10.64 -24.72
CA LYS A 103 -2.24 10.05 -26.08
C LYS A 103 -1.41 8.79 -26.24
N ALA A 104 -0.92 8.20 -25.12
CA ALA A 104 -0.06 7.02 -25.12
C ALA A 104 1.13 7.15 -26.08
N GLY A 105 1.72 8.35 -26.15
CA GLY A 105 2.91 8.61 -26.96
C GLY A 105 4.18 8.12 -26.27
N THR A 106 5.27 8.07 -27.05
CA THR A 106 6.61 7.76 -26.54
C THR A 106 7.53 8.94 -26.84
N GLU A 107 8.33 9.37 -25.87
CA GLU A 107 9.40 10.36 -26.09
C GLU A 107 10.58 9.73 -26.84
N PRO A 108 11.40 10.50 -27.58
CA PRO A 108 12.59 9.96 -28.21
C PRO A 108 13.58 9.38 -27.20
N ALA A 109 14.21 8.26 -27.56
CA ALA A 109 15.22 7.65 -26.71
C ALA A 109 16.40 8.62 -26.47
N PHE A 110 17.00 8.57 -25.29
CA PHE A 110 18.14 9.40 -24.86
C PHE A 110 17.87 10.93 -24.78
N CYS A 111 16.61 11.37 -24.91
CA CYS A 111 16.24 12.77 -24.84
C CYS A 111 15.55 13.16 -23.51
N GLY A 112 15.17 12.20 -22.69
CA GLY A 112 14.45 12.44 -21.43
C GLY A 112 15.37 13.01 -20.34
N ASN A 113 14.93 14.07 -19.66
CA ASN A 113 15.69 14.75 -18.61
C ASN A 113 15.88 13.94 -17.32
N LEU A 114 15.16 12.83 -17.14
CA LEU A 114 15.27 11.96 -15.96
C LEU A 114 16.07 10.67 -16.24
N LEU A 115 16.56 10.48 -17.46
CA LEU A 115 17.38 9.33 -17.83
C LEU A 115 18.63 9.25 -16.92
N ASP A 116 19.41 10.32 -16.87
CA ASP A 116 20.66 10.41 -16.12
C ASP A 116 20.50 11.02 -14.72
N ASN A 117 19.27 11.04 -14.18
CA ASN A 117 19.04 11.48 -12.81
C ASN A 117 19.43 10.35 -11.83
N HIS A 118 20.48 10.57 -11.04
CA HIS A 118 21.01 9.65 -10.02
C HIS A 118 20.81 10.15 -8.59
N LYS A 119 20.03 11.22 -8.41
CA LYS A 119 19.72 11.74 -7.08
C LYS A 119 18.79 10.80 -6.32
N ASP A 120 18.92 10.78 -4.99
CA ASP A 120 17.96 10.12 -4.11
C ASP A 120 16.63 10.86 -4.09
N GLY A 121 15.54 10.12 -4.31
CA GLY A 121 14.21 10.70 -4.30
C GLY A 121 13.15 9.82 -4.96
N GLU A 122 12.02 10.43 -5.23
CA GLU A 122 10.83 9.76 -5.73
C GLU A 122 10.43 10.32 -7.10
N TYR A 123 9.94 9.44 -7.95
CA TYR A 123 9.41 9.77 -9.28
C TYR A 123 7.89 9.77 -9.19
N LEU A 124 7.29 10.97 -9.31
CA LEU A 124 5.86 11.20 -9.18
C LEU A 124 5.21 11.24 -10.55
N CYS A 125 3.92 10.87 -10.63
CA CYS A 125 3.12 11.09 -11.83
C CYS A 125 3.03 12.59 -12.13
N VAL A 126 3.44 13.03 -13.33
CA VAL A 126 3.41 14.43 -13.73
C VAL A 126 2.01 15.03 -13.75
N VAL A 127 0.96 14.19 -13.92
CA VAL A 127 -0.44 14.60 -13.98
C VAL A 127 -1.05 14.78 -12.60
N CYS A 128 -0.94 13.76 -11.72
CA CYS A 128 -1.68 13.74 -10.45
C CYS A 128 -0.80 13.71 -9.19
N GLY A 129 0.53 13.69 -9.34
CA GLY A 129 1.47 13.72 -8.22
C GLY A 129 1.58 12.40 -7.44
N LEU A 130 0.96 11.28 -7.86
CA LEU A 130 1.11 10.01 -7.17
C LEU A 130 2.57 9.53 -7.26
N PRO A 131 3.25 9.17 -6.14
CA PRO A 131 4.56 8.53 -6.20
C PRO A 131 4.48 7.20 -6.95
N LEU A 132 5.27 7.05 -8.00
CA LEU A 132 5.20 5.88 -8.89
C LEU A 132 6.42 4.97 -8.73
N PHE A 133 7.61 5.56 -8.62
CA PHE A 133 8.88 4.84 -8.51
C PHE A 133 9.83 5.55 -7.55
N SER A 134 10.83 4.82 -7.06
CA SER A 134 11.89 5.35 -6.20
C SER A 134 13.25 5.25 -6.88
N SER A 135 14.16 6.18 -6.57
CA SER A 135 15.57 6.09 -6.99
C SER A 135 16.24 4.78 -6.57
N ALA A 136 15.79 4.16 -5.47
CA ALA A 136 16.29 2.89 -4.97
C ALA A 136 16.04 1.71 -5.92
N SER A 137 15.00 1.79 -6.78
CA SER A 137 14.71 0.77 -7.78
C SER A 137 15.19 1.13 -9.19
N LYS A 138 15.79 2.32 -9.38
CA LYS A 138 16.28 2.78 -10.68
C LYS A 138 17.58 2.08 -11.07
N PHE A 139 17.70 1.70 -12.33
CA PHE A 139 18.92 1.13 -12.89
C PHE A 139 19.15 1.60 -14.33
N ASN A 140 20.39 1.47 -14.80
CA ASN A 140 20.73 1.76 -16.20
C ASN A 140 20.48 0.53 -17.07
N SER A 141 19.45 0.60 -17.91
CA SER A 141 19.10 -0.47 -18.86
C SER A 141 19.78 -0.34 -20.22
N GLY A 142 20.39 0.82 -20.52
CA GLY A 142 20.95 1.12 -21.84
C GLY A 142 19.92 1.37 -22.93
N THR A 143 18.61 1.37 -22.62
CA THR A 143 17.53 1.50 -23.63
C THR A 143 17.24 2.94 -24.05
N GLY A 144 17.76 3.92 -23.31
CA GLY A 144 17.52 5.34 -23.57
C GLY A 144 16.31 5.94 -22.86
N TRP A 145 15.67 5.19 -21.93
CA TRP A 145 14.59 5.63 -21.07
C TRP A 145 14.85 5.29 -19.60
N PRO A 146 14.33 6.06 -18.63
CA PRO A 146 14.40 5.72 -17.22
C PRO A 146 13.83 4.33 -16.95
N SER A 147 14.61 3.48 -16.29
CA SER A 147 14.25 2.10 -16.03
C SER A 147 14.32 1.77 -14.55
N PHE A 148 13.31 1.03 -14.06
CA PHE A 148 13.17 0.64 -12.67
C PHE A 148 12.86 -0.86 -12.58
N PHE A 149 13.32 -1.54 -11.53
CA PHE A 149 12.99 -2.95 -11.34
C PHE A 149 11.72 -3.18 -10.51
N ALA A 150 11.21 -2.14 -9.84
CA ALA A 150 9.99 -2.21 -9.04
C ALA A 150 9.32 -0.84 -8.93
N PRO A 151 7.98 -0.75 -8.86
CA PRO A 151 7.26 0.48 -8.51
C PRO A 151 7.47 0.84 -7.03
N PHE A 152 7.16 2.08 -6.67
CA PHE A 152 7.15 2.57 -5.28
C PHE A 152 6.20 1.73 -4.40
N ASP A 153 5.02 1.48 -4.90
CA ASP A 153 4.03 0.54 -4.36
C ASP A 153 3.40 -0.19 -5.55
N PRO A 154 3.28 -1.52 -5.52
CA PRO A 154 2.65 -2.28 -6.60
C PRO A 154 1.24 -1.80 -6.97
N ASP A 155 0.51 -1.18 -6.03
CA ASP A 155 -0.85 -0.70 -6.25
C ASP A 155 -0.89 0.71 -6.89
N HIS A 156 0.28 1.41 -7.05
CA HIS A 156 0.36 2.74 -7.68
C HIS A 156 0.33 2.71 -9.20
N VAL A 157 0.51 1.55 -9.80
CA VAL A 157 0.49 1.33 -11.24
C VAL A 157 -0.57 0.30 -11.62
N SER A 158 -1.19 0.49 -12.78
CA SER A 158 -2.09 -0.47 -13.41
C SER A 158 -1.53 -0.94 -14.74
N TYR A 159 -1.98 -2.11 -15.17
CA TYR A 159 -1.43 -2.82 -16.31
C TYR A 159 -2.51 -3.06 -17.36
N LYS A 160 -2.16 -2.91 -18.62
CA LYS A 160 -3.06 -3.14 -19.74
C LYS A 160 -2.29 -3.79 -20.89
N LYS A 161 -2.91 -4.77 -21.54
CA LYS A 161 -2.34 -5.37 -22.76
C LYS A 161 -2.26 -4.32 -23.87
N ASP A 162 -1.12 -4.25 -24.55
CA ASP A 162 -0.88 -3.36 -25.69
C ASP A 162 -0.40 -4.19 -26.89
N ASP A 163 -1.32 -4.44 -27.83
CA ASP A 163 -1.06 -5.14 -29.10
C ASP A 163 -0.72 -4.15 -30.24
N GLY A 164 -0.46 -2.88 -29.90
CA GLY A 164 -0.14 -1.82 -30.87
C GLY A 164 1.19 -2.07 -31.58
N HIS A 165 1.30 -1.57 -32.81
CA HIS A 165 2.52 -1.67 -33.65
C HIS A 165 3.04 -3.09 -33.92
N GLY A 166 2.17 -4.11 -33.82
CA GLY A 166 2.55 -5.51 -34.05
C GLY A 166 3.43 -6.13 -32.96
N MET A 167 3.47 -5.51 -31.77
CA MET A 167 4.20 -5.98 -30.61
C MET A 167 3.22 -6.43 -29.52
N ASP A 168 3.54 -7.53 -28.83
CA ASP A 168 2.81 -7.96 -27.63
C ASP A 168 3.54 -7.41 -26.41
N ARG A 169 2.95 -6.38 -25.77
CA ARG A 169 3.54 -5.67 -24.66
C ARG A 169 2.51 -5.45 -23.54
N VAL A 170 2.98 -5.09 -22.36
CA VAL A 170 2.13 -4.66 -21.26
C VAL A 170 2.40 -3.19 -20.95
N GLU A 171 1.39 -2.36 -21.22
CA GLU A 171 1.36 -0.95 -20.93
C GLU A 171 1.22 -0.72 -19.41
N ILE A 172 1.96 0.26 -18.89
CA ILE A 172 1.88 0.72 -17.51
C ILE A 172 1.17 2.07 -17.49
N ASN A 173 0.14 2.17 -16.65
CA ASN A 173 -0.60 3.39 -16.42
C ASN A 173 -0.58 3.77 -14.92
N CYS A 174 -0.69 5.06 -14.63
CA CYS A 174 -0.88 5.54 -13.26
C CYS A 174 -2.23 5.04 -12.72
N ALA A 175 -2.24 4.34 -11.58
CA ALA A 175 -3.46 3.77 -11.00
C ALA A 175 -4.50 4.84 -10.66
N ARG A 176 -4.06 6.06 -10.23
CA ARG A 176 -4.95 7.14 -9.81
C ARG A 176 -5.57 7.92 -10.98
N CYS A 177 -4.81 8.27 -12.01
CA CYS A 177 -5.32 9.12 -13.10
C CYS A 177 -5.39 8.44 -14.46
N GLY A 178 -4.95 7.18 -14.58
CA GLY A 178 -4.97 6.42 -15.82
C GLY A 178 -3.97 6.89 -16.89
N SER A 179 -3.09 7.85 -16.57
CA SER A 179 -2.13 8.39 -17.53
C SER A 179 -1.12 7.33 -17.94
N HIS A 180 -0.82 7.27 -19.23
CA HIS A 180 0.22 6.41 -19.79
C HIS A 180 1.59 6.77 -19.23
N LEU A 181 2.38 5.76 -18.84
CA LEU A 181 3.72 5.92 -18.27
C LEU A 181 4.80 5.31 -19.17
N GLY A 182 4.55 4.14 -19.72
CA GLY A 182 5.48 3.32 -20.46
C GLY A 182 5.04 1.86 -20.51
N HIS A 183 6.01 0.94 -20.50
CA HIS A 183 5.77 -0.49 -20.59
C HIS A 183 6.65 -1.29 -19.62
N VAL A 184 6.20 -2.49 -19.25
CA VAL A 184 6.97 -3.44 -18.44
C VAL A 184 7.42 -4.62 -19.28
N PHE A 185 8.64 -5.12 -18.99
CA PHE A 185 9.31 -6.22 -19.67
C PHE A 185 9.89 -7.19 -18.65
N GLU A 186 10.09 -8.45 -19.03
CA GLU A 186 10.66 -9.53 -18.19
C GLU A 186 12.18 -9.69 -18.36
N ASP A 187 12.86 -8.61 -18.73
CA ASP A 187 14.31 -8.55 -18.95
C ASP A 187 15.04 -7.65 -17.93
N GLY A 188 14.45 -7.48 -16.76
CA GLY A 188 14.98 -6.66 -15.68
C GLY A 188 15.95 -7.42 -14.76
N PRO A 189 16.62 -6.69 -13.85
CA PRO A 189 17.51 -7.28 -12.86
C PRO A 189 16.73 -7.94 -11.71
N LYS A 190 17.43 -8.77 -10.92
CA LYS A 190 16.93 -9.21 -9.63
C LYS A 190 16.69 -7.98 -8.71
N PRO A 191 15.71 -8.04 -7.77
CA PRO A 191 15.00 -9.23 -7.32
C PRO A 191 13.77 -9.60 -8.17
N THR A 192 13.20 -8.69 -8.96
CA THR A 192 11.92 -8.93 -9.64
C THR A 192 12.03 -9.58 -11.01
N GLY A 193 13.16 -9.45 -11.69
CA GLY A 193 13.30 -9.84 -13.10
C GLY A 193 12.55 -8.90 -14.06
N LEU A 194 11.88 -7.86 -13.55
CA LEU A 194 11.08 -6.92 -14.33
C LEU A 194 11.83 -5.63 -14.64
N ARG A 195 11.61 -5.08 -15.82
CA ARG A 195 12.06 -3.74 -16.22
C ARG A 195 10.87 -2.88 -16.58
N TYR A 196 10.60 -1.90 -15.73
CA TYR A 196 9.63 -0.83 -15.95
C TYR A 196 10.32 0.27 -16.74
N CYS A 197 10.05 0.35 -18.04
CA CYS A 197 10.63 1.33 -18.97
C CYS A 197 9.67 2.50 -19.12
N LEU A 198 10.05 3.68 -18.62
CA LEU A 198 9.15 4.81 -18.46
C LEU A 198 9.61 6.03 -19.26
N ASN A 199 8.64 6.82 -19.74
CA ASN A 199 8.91 8.10 -20.33
C ASN A 199 9.27 9.14 -19.24
N SER A 200 10.37 9.86 -19.37
CA SER A 200 10.70 10.99 -18.48
C SER A 200 9.59 12.05 -18.47
N ALA A 201 8.97 12.27 -19.61
CA ALA A 201 7.86 13.21 -19.76
C ALA A 201 6.60 12.83 -18.96
N ALA A 202 6.45 11.57 -18.54
CA ALA A 202 5.36 11.11 -17.68
C ALA A 202 5.63 11.34 -16.19
N LEU A 203 6.85 11.74 -15.82
CA LEU A 203 7.34 11.78 -14.45
C LEU A 203 7.79 13.19 -14.03
N THR A 204 7.72 13.45 -12.72
CA THR A 204 8.38 14.56 -12.05
C THR A 204 9.24 13.99 -10.92
N PHE A 205 10.50 14.45 -10.83
CA PHE A 205 11.38 14.01 -9.75
C PHE A 205 11.22 14.89 -8.51
N HIS A 206 11.18 14.27 -7.35
CA HIS A 206 11.11 14.92 -6.05
C HIS A 206 12.31 14.48 -5.19
N ASP A 207 13.13 15.45 -4.78
CA ASP A 207 14.36 15.18 -4.00
C ASP A 207 14.01 14.63 -2.61
N LYS A 208 14.72 13.58 -2.18
CA LYS A 208 14.61 13.00 -0.84
C LYS A 208 14.83 14.04 0.26
N GLY A 209 13.99 14.00 1.28
CA GLY A 209 14.09 14.91 2.43
C GLY A 209 13.38 16.25 2.22
N THR A 210 12.85 16.55 1.03
CA THR A 210 11.94 17.67 0.84
C THR A 210 10.48 17.24 1.13
N PRO A 211 9.62 18.12 1.67
CA PRO A 211 8.23 17.78 1.93
C PRO A 211 7.49 17.51 0.62
N LEU A 212 6.92 16.32 0.48
CA LEU A 212 6.05 15.98 -0.65
C LEU A 212 4.89 16.98 -0.77
N PRO A 213 4.45 17.32 -1.99
CA PRO A 213 3.19 18.01 -2.23
C PRO A 213 2.02 17.30 -1.54
N LEU A 214 0.98 18.02 -1.17
CA LEU A 214 -0.14 17.45 -0.39
C LEU A 214 -0.79 16.25 -1.10
N GLU A 215 -1.00 16.37 -2.40
CA GLU A 215 -1.54 15.32 -3.27
C GLU A 215 -0.64 14.08 -3.42
N SER A 216 0.63 14.22 -3.04
CA SER A 216 1.66 13.18 -3.10
C SER A 216 1.97 12.56 -1.73
N ARG A 217 1.17 12.87 -0.70
CA ARG A 217 1.36 12.32 0.65
C ARG A 217 0.45 11.14 0.89
N PRO A 218 0.89 10.18 1.73
CA PRO A 218 -0.01 9.13 2.20
C PRO A 218 -1.11 9.72 3.08
N VAL A 219 -2.25 9.07 3.08
CA VAL A 219 -3.34 9.34 4.02
C VAL A 219 -2.89 8.88 5.41
N PRO A 220 -3.12 9.65 6.49
CA PRO A 220 -2.83 9.19 7.85
C PRO A 220 -3.73 7.99 8.19
N LEU A 221 -3.19 6.79 8.10
CA LEU A 221 -3.92 5.55 8.38
C LEU A 221 -3.96 5.26 9.89
N LYS A 222 -5.04 4.58 10.31
CA LYS A 222 -5.18 4.02 11.66
C LYS A 222 -5.22 2.50 11.60
N THR A 223 -4.96 1.86 12.74
CA THR A 223 -4.99 0.40 12.90
C THR A 223 -6.08 0.01 13.88
N ALA A 224 -6.74 -1.12 13.61
CA ALA A 224 -7.67 -1.81 14.50
C ALA A 224 -7.44 -3.32 14.42
N TYR A 225 -7.83 -4.07 15.44
CA TYR A 225 -7.65 -5.52 15.49
C TYR A 225 -8.95 -6.21 15.89
N PHE A 226 -9.33 -7.24 15.14
CA PHE A 226 -10.57 -7.97 15.31
C PHE A 226 -10.35 -9.49 15.25
N ALA A 227 -10.97 -10.23 16.14
CA ALA A 227 -10.98 -11.69 16.18
C ALA A 227 -12.44 -12.17 16.24
N GLY A 228 -12.91 -12.94 15.28
CA GLY A 228 -14.32 -13.34 15.16
C GLY A 228 -14.50 -14.70 14.49
N GLY A 229 -13.75 -15.70 14.92
CA GLY A 229 -13.69 -17.03 14.30
C GLY A 229 -12.50 -17.15 13.35
N CYS A 230 -12.56 -18.04 12.36
CA CYS A 230 -11.52 -18.22 11.36
C CYS A 230 -11.17 -16.89 10.67
N PHE A 231 -9.90 -16.50 10.77
CA PHE A 231 -9.42 -15.21 10.26
C PHE A 231 -9.52 -15.06 8.74
N TRP A 232 -9.53 -16.13 7.95
CA TRP A 232 -9.67 -16.05 6.49
C TRP A 232 -10.92 -15.28 6.04
N GLY A 233 -12.02 -15.53 6.76
CA GLY A 233 -13.28 -14.86 6.44
C GLY A 233 -13.33 -13.43 6.91
N ILE A 234 -12.80 -13.16 8.07
CA ILE A 234 -12.75 -11.81 8.64
C ILE A 234 -11.81 -10.93 7.80
N GLU A 235 -10.63 -11.43 7.42
CA GLU A 235 -9.69 -10.76 6.51
C GLU A 235 -10.36 -10.38 5.19
N HIS A 236 -10.97 -11.37 4.53
CA HIS A 236 -11.64 -11.16 3.24
C HIS A 236 -12.74 -10.08 3.33
N ARG A 237 -13.57 -10.11 4.38
CA ARG A 237 -14.62 -9.09 4.56
C ARG A 237 -14.05 -7.71 4.85
N PHE A 238 -12.96 -7.58 5.58
CA PHE A 238 -12.33 -6.29 5.76
C PHE A 238 -11.68 -5.76 4.49
N HIS A 239 -11.13 -6.61 3.60
CA HIS A 239 -10.67 -6.18 2.28
C HIS A 239 -11.78 -5.59 1.40
N GLU A 240 -13.01 -6.05 1.54
CA GLU A 240 -14.18 -5.50 0.83
C GLU A 240 -14.66 -4.14 1.40
N CYS A 241 -14.17 -3.71 2.55
CA CYS A 241 -14.62 -2.48 3.21
C CYS A 241 -14.06 -1.23 2.51
N PRO A 242 -14.91 -0.31 2.00
CA PRO A 242 -14.44 0.97 1.49
C PRO A 242 -13.70 1.77 2.56
N GLY A 243 -12.45 2.14 2.30
CA GLY A 243 -11.60 2.87 3.23
C GLY A 243 -10.62 2.00 4.03
N VAL A 244 -10.72 0.67 3.95
CA VAL A 244 -9.66 -0.23 4.44
C VAL A 244 -8.54 -0.29 3.40
N ALA A 245 -7.32 0.01 3.83
CA ALA A 245 -6.13 -0.06 3.02
C ALA A 245 -5.57 -1.49 2.97
N ASP A 246 -5.59 -2.18 4.12
CA ASP A 246 -5.07 -3.54 4.23
C ASP A 246 -5.71 -4.29 5.39
N ALA A 247 -5.78 -5.61 5.27
CA ALA A 247 -6.20 -6.53 6.31
C ALA A 247 -5.24 -7.72 6.30
N VAL A 248 -4.68 -8.07 7.44
CA VAL A 248 -3.64 -9.10 7.59
C VAL A 248 -4.08 -10.10 8.64
N SER A 249 -4.17 -11.37 8.28
CA SER A 249 -4.43 -12.47 9.21
C SER A 249 -3.23 -12.72 10.12
N GLY A 250 -3.47 -13.02 11.40
CA GLY A 250 -2.40 -13.26 12.37
C GLY A 250 -2.90 -13.76 13.71
N TYR A 251 -1.99 -13.76 14.68
CA TYR A 251 -2.20 -14.26 16.03
C TYR A 251 -1.96 -13.15 17.05
N MET A 252 -2.83 -13.06 18.07
CA MET A 252 -2.75 -11.94 18.99
C MET A 252 -3.23 -12.27 20.41
N ASN A 253 -2.71 -11.52 21.38
CA ASN A 253 -3.11 -11.54 22.80
C ASN A 253 -2.97 -12.90 23.51
N GLY A 254 -2.08 -13.77 23.04
CA GLY A 254 -1.69 -15.00 23.73
C GLY A 254 -0.51 -14.78 24.69
N LYS A 255 0.15 -15.89 25.07
CA LYS A 255 1.21 -15.94 26.08
C LYS A 255 2.59 -16.25 25.49
N THR A 256 2.64 -16.77 24.27
CA THR A 256 3.86 -17.18 23.58
C THR A 256 4.34 -16.12 22.61
N GLU A 257 5.65 -16.07 22.39
CA GLU A 257 6.26 -15.23 21.36
C GLU A 257 6.38 -16.02 20.05
N ASN A 258 6.21 -15.33 18.92
CA ASN A 258 6.33 -15.89 17.56
C ASN A 258 5.60 -17.24 17.39
N PRO A 259 4.28 -17.30 17.70
CA PRO A 259 3.52 -18.52 17.53
C PRO A 259 3.39 -18.85 16.04
N ASP A 260 3.43 -20.13 15.69
CA ASP A 260 3.02 -20.66 14.39
C ASP A 260 1.59 -21.23 14.48
N TYR A 261 1.04 -21.59 13.32
CA TYR A 261 -0.32 -22.14 13.23
C TYR A 261 -0.52 -23.41 14.06
N GLU A 262 0.44 -24.32 14.05
CA GLU A 262 0.35 -25.59 14.79
C GLU A 262 0.30 -25.34 16.31
N ALA A 263 1.15 -24.43 16.79
CA ALA A 263 1.16 -24.03 18.19
C ALA A 263 -0.18 -23.41 18.62
N VAL A 264 -0.76 -22.53 17.80
CA VAL A 264 -2.07 -21.91 18.08
C VAL A 264 -3.18 -22.98 18.09
N CYS A 265 -3.18 -23.89 17.14
CA CYS A 265 -4.13 -25.00 17.08
C CYS A 265 -4.02 -26.00 18.24
N SER A 266 -2.88 -26.02 18.96
CA SER A 266 -2.73 -26.86 20.16
C SER A 266 -3.52 -26.35 21.37
N HIS A 267 -4.15 -25.18 21.30
CA HIS A 267 -4.90 -24.50 22.38
C HIS A 267 -4.06 -24.17 23.62
N THR A 268 -2.74 -24.16 23.51
CA THR A 268 -1.83 -23.90 24.65
C THR A 268 -1.29 -22.47 24.67
N THR A 269 -1.31 -21.79 23.52
CA THR A 269 -0.73 -20.47 23.37
C THR A 269 -1.62 -19.33 23.89
N GLY A 270 -2.94 -19.54 23.91
CA GLY A 270 -3.94 -18.54 24.25
C GLY A 270 -4.07 -17.39 23.23
N HIS A 271 -3.41 -17.50 22.07
CA HIS A 271 -3.60 -16.52 20.97
C HIS A 271 -4.97 -16.69 20.33
N ALA A 272 -5.58 -15.56 19.93
CA ALA A 272 -6.71 -15.56 19.03
C ALA A 272 -6.23 -15.47 17.57
N GLU A 273 -6.95 -16.14 16.67
CA GLU A 273 -6.92 -15.81 15.26
C GLU A 273 -7.51 -14.41 15.10
N ALA A 274 -6.69 -13.46 14.66
CA ALA A 274 -7.06 -12.06 14.60
C ALA A 274 -6.69 -11.45 13.23
N VAL A 275 -7.38 -10.39 12.87
CA VAL A 275 -7.09 -9.61 11.66
C VAL A 275 -6.66 -8.21 12.07
N LYS A 276 -5.47 -7.80 11.60
CA LYS A 276 -4.99 -6.42 11.66
C LYS A 276 -5.61 -5.66 10.51
N VAL A 277 -6.41 -4.65 10.81
CA VAL A 277 -7.07 -3.79 9.81
C VAL A 277 -6.41 -2.42 9.80
N THR A 278 -5.87 -2.03 8.65
CA THR A 278 -5.31 -0.69 8.40
C THR A 278 -6.31 0.12 7.57
N PHE A 279 -6.73 1.29 8.03
CA PHE A 279 -7.84 2.02 7.42
C PHE A 279 -7.65 3.54 7.40
N ASP A 280 -8.30 4.20 6.42
CA ASP A 280 -8.42 5.65 6.32
C ASP A 280 -9.58 6.15 7.20
N PRO A 281 -9.31 6.87 8.31
CA PRO A 281 -10.35 7.34 9.21
C PRO A 281 -11.28 8.40 8.59
N ASN A 282 -10.89 9.00 7.44
CA ASN A 282 -11.74 9.92 6.70
C ASN A 282 -12.78 9.21 5.82
N LYS A 283 -12.53 7.94 5.44
CA LYS A 283 -13.42 7.12 4.60
C LYS A 283 -14.31 6.20 5.44
N VAL A 284 -13.73 5.54 6.44
CA VAL A 284 -14.42 4.64 7.36
C VAL A 284 -14.03 4.92 8.81
N SER A 285 -15.02 5.14 9.68
CA SER A 285 -14.77 5.35 11.12
C SER A 285 -14.54 4.03 11.85
N TYR A 286 -13.84 4.07 12.99
CA TYR A 286 -13.68 2.90 13.85
C TYR A 286 -15.04 2.31 14.29
N ARG A 287 -16.03 3.16 14.55
CA ARG A 287 -17.41 2.73 14.85
C ARG A 287 -18.05 1.93 13.72
N GLN A 288 -17.82 2.32 12.45
CA GLN A 288 -18.32 1.56 11.30
C GLN A 288 -17.60 0.21 11.15
N LEU A 289 -16.28 0.15 11.46
CA LEU A 289 -15.55 -1.12 11.51
C LEU A 289 -16.11 -2.04 12.61
N LEU A 290 -16.43 -1.50 13.79
CA LEU A 290 -17.12 -2.24 14.85
C LEU A 290 -18.50 -2.75 14.39
N ASP A 291 -19.32 -1.89 13.76
CA ASP A 291 -20.64 -2.30 13.24
C ASP A 291 -20.52 -3.44 12.23
N GLY A 292 -19.55 -3.33 11.29
CA GLY A 292 -19.26 -4.39 10.34
C GLY A 292 -18.81 -5.69 11.04
N PHE A 293 -17.87 -5.60 11.97
CA PHE A 293 -17.34 -6.74 12.70
C PHE A 293 -18.44 -7.52 13.46
N PHE A 294 -19.29 -6.82 14.23
CA PHE A 294 -20.36 -7.45 14.97
C PHE A 294 -21.49 -8.03 14.11
N ARG A 295 -21.51 -7.71 12.81
CA ARG A 295 -22.43 -8.31 11.82
C ARG A 295 -21.82 -9.51 11.09
N MET A 296 -20.47 -9.63 11.08
CA MET A 296 -19.77 -10.73 10.37
C MET A 296 -19.87 -12.06 11.08
N HIS A 297 -20.07 -12.07 12.42
CA HIS A 297 -20.02 -13.25 13.26
C HIS A 297 -21.10 -13.22 14.36
N ASP A 298 -21.26 -14.32 15.07
CA ASP A 298 -22.13 -14.38 16.26
C ASP A 298 -21.33 -14.06 17.53
N PRO A 299 -21.47 -12.86 18.12
CA PRO A 299 -20.71 -12.45 19.30
C PRO A 299 -21.15 -13.11 20.60
N THR A 300 -22.11 -14.02 20.57
CA THR A 300 -22.63 -14.76 21.75
C THR A 300 -22.01 -16.13 21.92
N GLN A 301 -21.17 -16.58 20.97
CA GLN A 301 -20.49 -17.87 21.03
C GLN A 301 -19.17 -17.76 21.77
N LEU A 302 -19.06 -18.44 22.90
CA LEU A 302 -17.85 -18.47 23.71
C LEU A 302 -16.85 -19.50 23.14
N ASP A 303 -15.61 -19.07 22.93
CA ASP A 303 -14.49 -19.88 22.44
C ASP A 303 -14.81 -20.76 21.21
N ARG A 304 -15.62 -20.21 20.33
CA ARG A 304 -15.98 -20.83 19.04
C ARG A 304 -16.65 -19.85 18.12
N GLN A 305 -16.72 -20.19 16.81
CA GLN A 305 -17.56 -19.53 15.84
C GLN A 305 -18.10 -20.52 14.80
N GLY A 306 -19.40 -20.78 14.84
CA GLY A 306 -20.02 -21.77 13.96
C GLY A 306 -19.40 -23.16 14.16
N PRO A 307 -18.85 -23.80 13.11
CA PRO A 307 -18.23 -25.12 13.20
C PRO A 307 -16.85 -25.09 13.88
N ASP A 308 -16.16 -23.94 13.90
CA ASP A 308 -14.82 -23.80 14.43
C ASP A 308 -14.85 -23.70 15.96
N VAL A 309 -14.25 -24.66 16.65
CA VAL A 309 -14.26 -24.79 18.11
C VAL A 309 -12.84 -24.63 18.65
N GLY A 310 -12.68 -23.76 19.64
CA GLY A 310 -11.40 -23.49 20.31
C GLY A 310 -11.27 -22.02 20.71
N ASP A 311 -10.44 -21.75 21.70
CA ASP A 311 -10.19 -20.40 22.24
C ASP A 311 -9.54 -19.45 21.21
N GLN A 312 -8.85 -19.99 20.21
CA GLN A 312 -8.33 -19.21 19.09
C GLN A 312 -9.43 -18.59 18.22
N TYR A 313 -10.64 -19.18 18.19
CA TYR A 313 -11.78 -18.67 17.43
C TYR A 313 -12.73 -17.78 18.26
N ARG A 314 -12.30 -17.35 19.45
CA ARG A 314 -13.09 -16.47 20.30
C ARG A 314 -13.38 -15.12 19.64
N SER A 315 -14.53 -14.53 20.01
CA SER A 315 -14.84 -13.16 19.64
C SER A 315 -14.03 -12.18 20.49
N ALA A 316 -13.24 -11.29 19.85
CA ALA A 316 -12.48 -10.25 20.54
C ALA A 316 -12.25 -8.99 19.70
N VAL A 317 -12.09 -7.85 20.39
CA VAL A 317 -11.62 -6.58 19.85
C VAL A 317 -10.39 -6.18 20.66
N PHE A 318 -9.24 -6.05 20.00
CA PHE A 318 -8.00 -5.61 20.63
C PHE A 318 -7.72 -4.15 20.24
N THR A 319 -7.61 -3.26 21.22
CA THR A 319 -7.64 -1.81 21.02
C THR A 319 -6.26 -1.20 21.09
N THR A 320 -5.96 -0.25 20.20
CA THR A 320 -4.66 0.41 20.07
C THR A 320 -4.48 1.56 21.06
N ASP A 321 -5.59 2.10 21.55
CA ASP A 321 -5.61 3.27 22.46
C ASP A 321 -6.89 3.27 23.31
N ASP A 322 -6.93 4.18 24.29
CA ASP A 322 -8.06 4.34 25.22
C ASP A 322 -9.34 4.82 24.52
N GLN A 323 -9.22 5.57 23.42
CA GLN A 323 -10.38 6.01 22.63
C GLN A 323 -11.06 4.82 21.98
N GLN A 324 -10.29 3.93 21.33
CA GLN A 324 -10.81 2.69 20.74
C GLN A 324 -11.43 1.80 21.83
N LEU A 325 -10.77 1.69 23.00
CA LEU A 325 -11.28 0.89 24.12
C LEU A 325 -12.65 1.39 24.61
N ALA A 326 -12.77 2.69 24.83
CA ALA A 326 -14.01 3.30 25.26
C ALA A 326 -15.12 3.14 24.20
N GLU A 327 -14.80 3.36 22.93
CA GLU A 327 -15.75 3.27 21.83
C GLU A 327 -16.24 1.82 21.61
N ALA A 328 -15.33 0.83 21.64
CA ALA A 328 -15.67 -0.58 21.49
C ALA A 328 -16.56 -1.08 22.64
N ARG A 329 -16.26 -0.70 23.89
CA ARG A 329 -17.10 -1.03 25.05
C ARG A 329 -18.47 -0.40 24.99
N ALA A 330 -18.55 0.87 24.62
CA ALA A 330 -19.83 1.58 24.46
C ALA A 330 -20.66 0.95 23.33
N TYR A 331 -20.01 0.55 22.22
CA TYR A 331 -20.70 -0.12 21.12
C TYR A 331 -21.26 -1.47 21.54
N ALA A 332 -20.46 -2.33 22.18
CA ALA A 332 -20.90 -3.64 22.63
C ALA A 332 -22.04 -3.55 23.68
N ALA A 333 -21.97 -2.58 24.60
CA ALA A 333 -23.03 -2.33 25.58
C ALA A 333 -24.35 -1.89 24.91
N ALA A 334 -24.26 -0.97 23.93
CA ALA A 334 -25.43 -0.53 23.18
C ALA A 334 -26.04 -1.69 22.36
N LEU A 335 -25.21 -2.52 21.75
CA LEU A 335 -25.65 -3.70 20.99
C LEU A 335 -26.32 -4.73 21.90
N GLN A 336 -25.76 -5.01 23.09
CA GLN A 336 -26.33 -5.91 24.08
C GLN A 336 -27.74 -5.48 24.52
N ALA A 337 -28.00 -4.16 24.56
CA ALA A 337 -29.31 -3.63 24.96
C ALA A 337 -30.38 -3.74 23.84
N THR A 338 -30.03 -4.15 22.64
CA THR A 338 -30.98 -4.30 21.55
C THR A 338 -31.88 -5.54 21.70
N PRO A 339 -33.10 -5.54 21.12
CA PRO A 339 -33.98 -6.71 21.15
C PRO A 339 -33.35 -7.97 20.52
N GLN A 340 -32.42 -7.80 19.58
CA GLN A 340 -31.71 -8.91 18.90
C GLN A 340 -30.95 -9.79 19.91
N PHE A 341 -30.44 -9.21 20.99
CA PHE A 341 -29.65 -9.90 22.01
C PHE A 341 -30.43 -10.10 23.34
N ALA A 342 -31.75 -9.90 23.34
CA ALA A 342 -32.59 -10.21 24.50
C ALA A 342 -32.45 -11.70 24.86
N GLY A 343 -32.08 -11.95 26.14
CA GLY A 343 -31.82 -13.31 26.63
C GLY A 343 -30.52 -13.98 26.19
N LYS A 344 -29.69 -13.30 25.41
CA LYS A 344 -28.34 -13.73 24.99
C LYS A 344 -27.29 -12.81 25.59
N LYS A 345 -26.08 -13.33 25.82
CA LYS A 345 -24.95 -12.53 26.30
C LYS A 345 -23.91 -12.37 25.22
N ILE A 346 -23.53 -11.15 24.88
CA ILE A 346 -22.33 -10.87 24.09
C ILE A 346 -21.12 -11.23 24.93
N VAL A 347 -20.27 -12.14 24.41
CA VAL A 347 -19.07 -12.67 25.08
C VAL A 347 -17.78 -12.11 24.47
N THR A 348 -17.89 -11.15 23.57
CA THR A 348 -16.74 -10.51 22.93
C THR A 348 -15.79 -9.91 23.97
N VAL A 349 -14.53 -10.35 23.96
CA VAL A 349 -13.46 -9.80 24.81
C VAL A 349 -13.05 -8.44 24.23
N ILE A 350 -12.98 -7.39 25.07
CA ILE A 350 -12.54 -6.05 24.66
C ILE A 350 -11.42 -5.62 25.59
N GLU A 351 -10.19 -5.65 25.09
CA GLU A 351 -8.98 -5.41 25.86
C GLU A 351 -7.88 -4.72 25.02
N PRO A 352 -6.86 -4.12 25.68
CA PRO A 352 -5.72 -3.54 24.94
C PRO A 352 -4.98 -4.58 24.09
N ALA A 353 -4.59 -4.12 22.91
CA ALA A 353 -3.77 -4.91 21.98
C ALA A 353 -2.37 -5.14 22.55
N ARG A 354 -1.89 -6.39 22.43
CA ARG A 354 -0.50 -6.75 22.66
C ARG A 354 0.21 -6.92 21.32
N GLN A 355 1.33 -7.64 21.29
CA GLN A 355 2.05 -7.93 20.06
C GLN A 355 1.17 -8.73 19.09
N PHE A 356 1.11 -8.24 17.85
CA PHE A 356 0.51 -8.96 16.73
C PHE A 356 1.59 -9.72 15.97
N TYR A 357 1.34 -10.98 15.70
CA TYR A 357 2.19 -11.85 14.90
C TYR A 357 1.47 -12.19 13.60
N PRO A 358 1.95 -11.72 12.43
CA PRO A 358 1.35 -12.10 11.15
C PRO A 358 1.37 -13.63 11.01
N ALA A 359 0.26 -14.20 10.53
CA ALA A 359 0.22 -15.60 10.18
C ALA A 359 1.05 -15.85 8.91
N GLU A 360 1.37 -17.10 8.67
CA GLU A 360 2.18 -17.55 7.55
C GLU A 360 1.57 -17.12 6.20
N GLU A 361 2.39 -16.93 5.18
CA GLU A 361 1.98 -16.40 3.88
C GLU A 361 0.83 -17.20 3.23
N TYR A 362 0.79 -18.52 3.44
CA TYR A 362 -0.28 -19.35 2.91
C TYR A 362 -1.65 -19.09 3.54
N HIS A 363 -1.73 -18.35 4.64
CA HIS A 363 -2.99 -17.89 5.23
C HIS A 363 -3.45 -16.53 4.68
N GLN A 364 -2.55 -15.71 4.15
CA GLN A 364 -2.88 -14.37 3.67
C GLN A 364 -3.70 -14.43 2.39
N ASN A 365 -4.77 -13.62 2.31
CA ASN A 365 -5.68 -13.54 1.16
C ASN A 365 -6.25 -14.92 0.73
N TYR A 366 -6.46 -15.81 1.70
CA TYR A 366 -6.80 -17.21 1.43
C TYR A 366 -8.06 -17.36 0.58
N VAL A 367 -9.13 -16.63 0.90
CA VAL A 367 -10.41 -16.69 0.17
C VAL A 367 -10.24 -16.19 -1.26
N GLU A 368 -9.51 -15.11 -1.49
CA GLU A 368 -9.24 -14.57 -2.83
C GLU A 368 -8.42 -15.55 -3.68
N ARG A 369 -7.39 -16.17 -3.10
CA ARG A 369 -6.49 -17.09 -3.81
C ARG A 369 -7.14 -18.44 -4.13
N THR A 370 -7.99 -18.95 -3.24
CA THR A 370 -8.54 -20.31 -3.37
C THR A 370 -9.96 -20.34 -3.90
N GLY A 371 -10.69 -19.21 -3.87
CA GLY A 371 -12.11 -19.13 -4.20
C GLY A 371 -13.02 -19.87 -3.22
N ARG A 372 -12.51 -20.30 -2.05
CA ARG A 372 -13.33 -21.00 -1.06
C ARG A 372 -14.25 -20.03 -0.35
N ALA A 373 -15.55 -20.37 -0.33
CA ALA A 373 -16.54 -19.58 0.38
C ALA A 373 -16.23 -19.53 1.88
N CYS A 374 -16.41 -18.35 2.48
CA CYS A 374 -16.34 -18.15 3.92
C CYS A 374 -17.74 -17.96 4.51
N HIS A 375 -17.90 -18.37 5.76
CA HIS A 375 -19.16 -18.23 6.51
C HIS A 375 -19.46 -16.78 6.93
N ALA A 376 -18.48 -15.87 6.90
CA ALA A 376 -18.67 -14.47 7.26
C ALA A 376 -19.52 -13.73 6.22
N ILE A 377 -20.57 -13.07 6.68
CA ILE A 377 -21.47 -12.27 5.83
C ILE A 377 -20.78 -10.97 5.45
N ASN A 378 -20.99 -10.45 4.23
CA ASN A 378 -20.54 -9.10 3.88
C ASN A 378 -21.47 -8.05 4.52
N PRO A 379 -21.00 -7.28 5.52
CA PRO A 379 -21.83 -6.32 6.26
C PRO A 379 -21.85 -4.93 5.63
N TRP A 380 -20.92 -4.61 4.73
CA TRP A 380 -20.62 -3.25 4.31
C TRP A 380 -21.77 -2.54 3.60
N PRO A 381 -22.58 -3.19 2.73
CA PRO A 381 -23.74 -2.54 2.14
C PRO A 381 -24.71 -1.99 3.20
N ALA A 382 -24.93 -2.73 4.29
CA ALA A 382 -25.80 -2.29 5.38
C ALA A 382 -25.16 -1.20 6.25
N VAL A 383 -23.87 -1.32 6.55
CA VAL A 383 -23.12 -0.34 7.34
C VAL A 383 -23.08 1.03 6.66
N PHE A 384 -22.88 1.06 5.34
CA PHE A 384 -22.78 2.32 4.59
C PHE A 384 -24.16 2.89 4.19
N ALA A 385 -25.20 2.06 4.00
CA ALA A 385 -26.56 2.54 3.77
C ALA A 385 -27.10 3.36 4.95
N ALA A 386 -26.83 2.93 6.19
CA ALA A 386 -27.24 3.63 7.40
C ALA A 386 -26.65 5.07 7.51
N LYS A 387 -25.49 5.33 6.88
CA LYS A 387 -24.89 6.66 6.82
C LYS A 387 -25.68 7.60 5.88
N GLY A 388 -26.23 7.08 4.78
CA GLY A 388 -27.06 7.86 3.85
C GLY A 388 -28.35 8.33 4.49
N GLU A 389 -29.02 7.49 5.28
CA GLU A 389 -30.26 7.84 6.00
C GLU A 389 -30.02 8.83 7.15
N ALA A 390 -28.90 8.71 7.88
CA ALA A 390 -28.54 9.65 8.93
C ALA A 390 -28.18 11.04 8.37
N ALA A 391 -27.47 11.09 7.22
CA ALA A 391 -27.15 12.34 6.53
C ALA A 391 -28.40 13.00 5.91
N ALA A 392 -29.34 12.21 5.38
CA ALA A 392 -30.60 12.71 4.85
C ALA A 392 -31.56 13.26 5.93
N LYS A 393 -31.46 12.73 7.18
CA LYS A 393 -32.22 13.25 8.33
C LYS A 393 -31.57 14.46 9.02
N ALA A 394 -30.28 14.74 8.71
CA ALA A 394 -29.55 15.90 9.25
C ALA A 394 -29.46 17.09 8.27
N ALA A 395 -30.00 16.98 7.08
CA ALA A 395 -30.16 18.09 6.15
C ALA A 395 -31.38 18.97 6.56
N PRO A 396 -31.21 20.30 6.67
CA PRO A 396 -32.26 21.21 7.11
C PRO A 396 -33.42 21.30 6.14
#